data_830a4a7e7a23442263c781106d93c9c7
#
_entry.id   830a4a7e7a23442263c781106d93c9c7
#
_cell.length_a   1.000
_cell.length_b   1.000
_cell.length_c   1.000
_cell.angle_alpha   90.00
_cell.angle_beta   90.00
_cell.angle_gamma   90.00
#
_symmetry.space_group_name_H-M   'P 1'
#
loop_
_entity.id
_entity.type
_entity.pdbx_description
1 polymer ?
#
loop_
_entity_poly.entity_id
_entity_poly.type
_entity_poly.pdbx_seq_one_letter_code
_entity_poly.pdbx_strand_id
1 'polypeptide(L)'
;MSSKHKFESNKKYFTISIYTIAVILIGCVIFRFITQWSNTSKLISQLWEILFPFFMGFLIAYILNPVVAFFQRNVSIKLLKKKSASTQRGLAILISYLVMVGFIIVCLRFIIPQLYDSIRELSLMIPDIYKSIMSIFEHYRENSTDMFPGQIADMIETKTLPKLFELTNNLLTNIVPMLYEASMSFAKGLFNLFIAFIVSIYMTIDKFILKNAGKRLVLAIFNENFSYRVLRTLKDCHNIFSGFIIGKSIDSLIIGLLAFVAMTILKLPYTVLISVIIGVTNMIPYFGPIIGAVPGAFILFIVSPTKCLIFIIMVFVLQQFDGLILGPKILGESTGVRPLLILFSITVGGAYFGPLGMFLGVPFFATVQFLIGNWVDYRLYKKNIKLEKEA
;
A
#
# COMPACT_ATOMS: atom_id res chain seq x y z
N MET A 1 -3.48 66.01 -47.11
CA MET A 1 -4.55 65.03 -46.86
C MET A 1 -3.93 63.84 -46.13
N SER A 2 -4.06 63.79 -44.79
CA SER A 2 -3.55 62.71 -43.97
C SER A 2 -4.76 61.88 -43.51
N SER A 3 -4.92 60.69 -44.08
CA SER A 3 -5.95 59.72 -43.72
C SER A 3 -5.55 59.00 -42.41
N LYS A 4 -6.10 59.45 -41.31
CA LYS A 4 -6.04 58.74 -40.04
C LYS A 4 -6.98 57.54 -40.12
N HIS A 5 -6.48 56.36 -40.42
CA HIS A 5 -7.20 55.12 -40.14
C HIS A 5 -7.39 54.96 -38.63
N LYS A 6 -8.58 55.26 -38.10
CA LYS A 6 -9.03 54.89 -36.77
C LYS A 6 -9.29 53.40 -36.77
N PHE A 7 -8.49 52.66 -36.05
CA PHE A 7 -8.81 51.29 -35.68
C PHE A 7 -10.06 51.31 -34.79
N GLU A 8 -11.21 50.99 -35.34
CA GLU A 8 -12.40 50.72 -34.53
C GLU A 8 -12.21 49.37 -33.79
N SER A 9 -12.15 49.43 -32.49
CA SER A 9 -12.05 48.25 -31.61
C SER A 9 -13.38 47.49 -31.64
N ASN A 10 -13.51 46.56 -32.59
CA ASN A 10 -14.66 45.68 -32.69
C ASN A 10 -14.52 44.56 -31.64
N LYS A 11 -15.24 44.66 -30.52
CA LYS A 11 -15.23 43.73 -29.41
C LYS A 11 -15.40 42.24 -29.83
N LYS A 12 -16.13 42.02 -30.94
CA LYS A 12 -16.37 40.68 -31.48
C LYS A 12 -15.09 40.05 -32.05
N TYR A 13 -14.34 40.80 -32.84
CA TYR A 13 -13.06 40.30 -33.40
C TYR A 13 -11.98 40.14 -32.33
N PHE A 14 -11.95 41.04 -31.35
CA PHE A 14 -11.05 40.92 -30.21
C PHE A 14 -11.33 39.63 -29.40
N THR A 15 -12.60 39.35 -29.14
CA THR A 15 -12.99 38.10 -28.43
C THR A 15 -12.61 36.85 -29.23
N ILE A 16 -12.87 36.84 -30.55
CA ILE A 16 -12.49 35.72 -31.44
C ILE A 16 -10.96 35.56 -31.43
N SER A 17 -10.18 36.63 -31.53
CA SER A 17 -8.72 36.56 -31.49
C SER A 17 -8.20 35.96 -30.18
N ILE A 18 -8.78 36.33 -29.03
CA ILE A 18 -8.40 35.74 -27.74
C ILE A 18 -8.69 34.24 -27.70
N TYR A 19 -9.88 33.81 -28.14
CA TYR A 19 -10.21 32.39 -28.20
C TYR A 19 -9.30 31.61 -29.15
N THR A 20 -8.98 32.17 -30.32
CA THR A 20 -8.07 31.56 -31.30
C THR A 20 -6.66 31.42 -30.73
N ILE A 21 -6.14 32.46 -30.08
CA ILE A 21 -4.83 32.42 -29.41
C ILE A 21 -4.85 31.38 -28.28
N ALA A 22 -5.89 31.31 -27.47
CA ALA A 22 -6.04 30.34 -26.41
C ALA A 22 -6.06 28.90 -26.95
N VAL A 23 -6.81 28.64 -28.03
CA VAL A 23 -6.87 27.32 -28.69
C VAL A 23 -5.50 26.95 -29.27
N ILE A 24 -4.81 27.87 -29.94
CA ILE A 24 -3.46 27.64 -30.49
C ILE A 24 -2.48 27.36 -29.36
N LEU A 25 -2.48 28.12 -28.26
CA LEU A 25 -1.62 27.89 -27.10
C LEU A 25 -1.87 26.52 -26.48
N ILE A 26 -3.14 26.15 -26.27
CA ILE A 26 -3.52 24.84 -25.76
C ILE A 26 -3.05 23.74 -26.73
N GLY A 27 -3.26 23.91 -28.03
CA GLY A 27 -2.80 22.99 -29.07
C GLY A 27 -1.28 22.82 -29.08
N CYS A 28 -0.51 23.88 -28.96
CA CYS A 28 0.95 23.86 -28.86
C CYS A 28 1.42 23.14 -27.59
N VAL A 29 0.76 23.38 -26.46
CA VAL A 29 1.07 22.70 -25.20
C VAL A 29 0.81 21.19 -25.32
N ILE A 30 -0.34 20.80 -25.86
CA ILE A 30 -0.70 19.38 -26.07
C ILE A 30 0.28 18.73 -27.06
N PHE A 31 0.60 19.39 -28.17
CA PHE A 31 1.56 18.90 -29.15
C PHE A 31 2.94 18.70 -28.55
N ARG A 32 3.44 19.67 -27.78
CA ARG A 32 4.72 19.55 -27.08
C ARG A 32 4.71 18.44 -26.03
N PHE A 33 3.58 18.25 -25.33
CA PHE A 33 3.40 17.18 -24.36
C PHE A 33 3.46 15.79 -25.01
N ILE A 34 2.87 15.64 -26.21
CA ILE A 34 2.85 14.37 -26.94
C ILE A 34 4.20 14.10 -27.61
N THR A 35 4.80 15.08 -28.27
CA THR A 35 6.06 14.91 -29.04
C THR A 35 7.29 14.74 -28.13
N GLN A 36 7.28 15.31 -26.94
CA GLN A 36 8.37 15.18 -25.96
C GLN A 36 7.96 14.33 -24.76
N TRP A 37 7.23 13.25 -25.00
CA TRP A 37 6.72 12.37 -23.93
C TRP A 37 7.81 11.86 -23.00
N SER A 38 9.00 11.50 -23.50
CA SER A 38 10.12 11.02 -22.69
C SER A 38 10.65 12.06 -21.69
N ASN A 39 10.70 13.34 -22.10
CA ASN A 39 11.11 14.43 -21.20
C ASN A 39 9.99 14.79 -20.22
N THR A 40 8.75 14.74 -20.68
CA THR A 40 7.58 15.01 -19.84
C THR A 40 7.39 13.94 -18.78
N SER A 41 7.57 12.66 -19.14
CA SER A 41 7.51 11.56 -18.18
C SER A 41 8.61 11.64 -17.13
N LYS A 42 9.84 12.07 -17.50
CA LYS A 42 10.92 12.32 -16.54
C LYS A 42 10.58 13.46 -15.56
N LEU A 43 10.02 14.55 -16.05
CA LEU A 43 9.57 15.68 -15.19
C LEU A 43 8.47 15.22 -14.22
N ILE A 44 7.50 14.44 -14.69
CA ILE A 44 6.43 13.89 -13.86
C ILE A 44 7.02 12.94 -12.80
N SER A 45 7.97 12.07 -13.18
CA SER A 45 8.66 11.16 -12.25
C SER A 45 9.44 11.95 -11.19
N GLN A 46 10.17 12.98 -11.57
CA GLN A 46 10.90 13.83 -10.61
C GLN A 46 9.96 14.59 -9.67
N LEU A 47 8.85 15.13 -10.18
CA LEU A 47 7.82 15.75 -9.34
C LEU A 47 7.20 14.74 -8.38
N TRP A 48 6.97 13.51 -8.84
CA TRP A 48 6.45 12.44 -8.00
C TRP A 48 7.42 12.08 -6.88
N GLU A 49 8.72 11.94 -7.18
CA GLU A 49 9.76 11.68 -6.18
C GLU A 49 9.79 12.76 -5.08
N ILE A 50 9.66 14.03 -5.47
CA ILE A 50 9.62 15.17 -4.52
C ILE A 50 8.32 15.16 -3.69
N LEU A 51 7.18 14.85 -4.31
CA LEU A 51 5.89 14.85 -3.65
C LEU A 51 5.61 13.58 -2.84
N PHE A 52 6.32 12.50 -3.12
CA PHE A 52 6.12 11.20 -2.48
C PHE A 52 6.19 11.26 -0.94
N PRO A 53 7.19 11.92 -0.30
CA PRO A 53 7.23 12.06 1.15
C PRO A 53 6.02 12.83 1.71
N PHE A 54 5.49 13.82 0.99
CA PHE A 54 4.29 14.56 1.41
C PHE A 54 3.04 13.68 1.34
N PHE A 55 2.91 12.88 0.28
CA PHE A 55 1.84 11.90 0.15
C PHE A 55 1.90 10.84 1.26
N MET A 56 3.09 10.32 1.54
CA MET A 56 3.33 9.38 2.64
C MET A 56 3.04 10.03 4.00
N GLY A 57 3.44 11.28 4.21
CA GLY A 57 3.11 12.04 5.42
C GLY A 57 1.62 12.22 5.61
N PHE A 58 0.88 12.52 4.54
CA PHE A 58 -0.58 12.57 4.57
C PHE A 58 -1.19 11.21 4.96
N LEU A 59 -0.70 10.13 4.39
CA LEU A 59 -1.18 8.77 4.68
C LEU A 59 -0.92 8.39 6.15
N ILE A 60 0.28 8.66 6.67
CA ILE A 60 0.63 8.44 8.07
C ILE A 60 -0.31 9.26 8.99
N ALA A 61 -0.49 10.55 8.72
CA ALA A 61 -1.40 11.41 9.48
C ALA A 61 -2.84 10.90 9.44
N TYR A 62 -3.25 10.35 8.31
CA TYR A 62 -4.59 9.80 8.10
C TYR A 62 -4.81 8.52 8.93
N ILE A 63 -3.86 7.59 8.91
CA ILE A 63 -3.90 6.35 9.70
C ILE A 63 -3.81 6.64 11.21
N LEU A 64 -2.98 7.61 11.62
CA LEU A 64 -2.83 7.97 13.03
C LEU A 64 -4.00 8.80 13.59
N ASN A 65 -4.81 9.40 12.74
CA ASN A 65 -5.90 10.26 13.19
C ASN A 65 -6.87 9.61 14.21
N PRO A 66 -7.30 8.34 14.06
CA PRO A 66 -8.12 7.66 15.09
C PRO A 66 -7.36 7.47 16.41
N VAL A 67 -6.07 7.18 16.34
CA VAL A 67 -5.20 7.00 17.53
C VAL A 67 -5.07 8.33 18.28
N VAL A 68 -4.86 9.43 17.55
CA VAL A 68 -4.84 10.78 18.12
C VAL A 68 -6.19 11.14 18.77
N ALA A 69 -7.29 10.82 18.11
CA ALA A 69 -8.63 11.05 18.66
C ALA A 69 -8.88 10.22 19.93
N PHE A 70 -8.41 8.97 19.95
CA PHE A 70 -8.50 8.10 21.13
C PHE A 70 -7.71 8.68 22.32
N PHE A 71 -6.45 9.07 22.11
CA PHE A 71 -5.64 9.67 23.18
C PHE A 71 -6.16 11.04 23.60
N GLN A 72 -6.67 11.85 22.68
CA GLN A 72 -7.28 13.12 23.01
C GLN A 72 -8.47 12.93 23.96
N ARG A 73 -9.39 11.99 23.65
CA ARG A 73 -10.59 11.74 24.43
C ARG A 73 -10.29 11.08 25.78
N ASN A 74 -9.41 10.08 25.81
CA ASN A 74 -9.23 9.23 26.97
C ASN A 74 -8.11 9.69 27.91
N VAL A 75 -7.09 10.36 27.40
CA VAL A 75 -5.90 10.75 28.16
C VAL A 75 -5.80 12.27 28.29
N SER A 76 -5.68 12.98 27.18
CA SER A 76 -5.36 14.41 27.20
C SER A 76 -6.44 15.28 27.85
N ILE A 77 -7.73 14.99 27.58
CA ILE A 77 -8.85 15.71 28.21
C ILE A 77 -8.89 15.44 29.72
N LYS A 78 -8.59 14.20 30.15
CA LYS A 78 -8.59 13.83 31.57
C LYS A 78 -7.39 14.45 32.31
N LEU A 79 -6.20 14.45 31.73
CA LEU A 79 -4.97 15.00 32.33
C LEU A 79 -4.97 16.53 32.34
N LEU A 80 -5.47 17.16 31.28
CA LEU A 80 -5.39 18.58 31.04
C LEU A 80 -6.78 19.28 31.11
N LYS A 81 -7.64 18.88 32.04
CA LYS A 81 -9.03 19.42 32.19
C LYS A 81 -9.13 20.94 32.19
N LYS A 82 -8.12 21.64 32.74
CA LYS A 82 -8.06 23.11 32.87
C LYS A 82 -7.33 23.83 31.75
N LYS A 83 -6.74 23.08 30.75
CA LYS A 83 -5.95 23.65 29.64
C LYS A 83 -6.79 23.81 28.39
N SER A 84 -6.31 24.66 27.45
CA SER A 84 -7.01 24.91 26.18
C SER A 84 -7.14 23.65 25.34
N ALA A 85 -8.16 23.59 24.47
CA ALA A 85 -8.37 22.49 23.54
C ALA A 85 -7.16 22.25 22.60
N SER A 86 -6.42 23.31 22.26
CA SER A 86 -5.20 23.22 21.45
C SER A 86 -4.09 22.48 22.21
N THR A 87 -3.88 22.78 23.50
CA THR A 87 -2.87 22.10 24.33
C THR A 87 -3.24 20.62 24.55
N GLN A 88 -4.51 20.32 24.80
CA GLN A 88 -4.99 18.95 24.95
C GLN A 88 -4.73 18.13 23.67
N ARG A 89 -4.98 18.73 22.51
CA ARG A 89 -4.72 18.10 21.22
C ARG A 89 -3.22 17.92 20.94
N GLY A 90 -2.39 18.93 21.24
CA GLY A 90 -0.93 18.84 21.13
C GLY A 90 -0.37 17.66 21.92
N LEU A 91 -0.82 17.48 23.18
CA LEU A 91 -0.43 16.34 24.01
C LEU A 91 -0.90 15.01 23.40
N ALA A 92 -2.13 14.92 22.87
CA ALA A 92 -2.61 13.71 22.23
C ALA A 92 -1.80 13.35 21.00
N ILE A 93 -1.41 14.33 20.18
CA ILE A 93 -0.54 14.14 19.02
C ILE A 93 0.83 13.61 19.49
N LEU A 94 1.47 14.27 20.47
CA LEU A 94 2.75 13.86 21.01
C LEU A 94 2.72 12.40 21.48
N ILE A 95 1.75 12.02 22.30
CA ILE A 95 1.60 10.65 22.82
C ILE A 95 1.42 9.67 21.67
N SER A 96 0.55 9.99 20.69
CA SER A 96 0.28 9.10 19.56
C SER A 96 1.52 8.83 18.71
N TYR A 97 2.33 9.87 18.44
CA TYR A 97 3.56 9.74 17.69
C TYR A 97 4.65 9.03 18.48
N LEU A 98 4.75 9.25 19.80
CA LEU A 98 5.67 8.50 20.67
C LEU A 98 5.31 7.02 20.72
N VAL A 99 4.01 6.68 20.82
CA VAL A 99 3.54 5.28 20.78
C VAL A 99 3.87 4.64 19.43
N MET A 100 3.64 5.35 18.31
CA MET A 100 3.99 4.86 16.98
C MET A 100 5.50 4.62 16.84
N VAL A 101 6.33 5.59 17.23
CA VAL A 101 7.79 5.46 17.17
C VAL A 101 8.28 4.33 18.07
N GLY A 102 7.75 4.25 19.29
CA GLY A 102 8.05 3.15 20.23
C GLY A 102 7.70 1.79 19.64
N PHE A 103 6.51 1.66 19.01
CA PHE A 103 6.09 0.44 18.33
C PHE A 103 7.05 0.06 17.19
N ILE A 104 7.43 1.04 16.34
CA ILE A 104 8.39 0.82 15.25
C ILE A 104 9.75 0.37 15.79
N ILE A 105 10.26 1.04 16.84
CA ILE A 105 11.56 0.66 17.46
C ILE A 105 11.49 -0.77 18.00
N VAL A 106 10.43 -1.12 18.70
CA VAL A 106 10.22 -2.49 19.21
C VAL A 106 10.20 -3.49 18.06
N CYS A 107 9.41 -3.24 17.01
CA CYS A 107 9.37 -4.11 15.83
C CYS A 107 10.76 -4.27 15.21
N LEU A 108 11.49 -3.18 14.97
CA LEU A 108 12.82 -3.22 14.35
C LEU A 108 13.82 -3.99 15.22
N ARG A 109 13.77 -3.82 16.54
CA ARG A 109 14.67 -4.52 17.48
C ARG A 109 14.47 -6.04 17.46
N PHE A 110 13.26 -6.50 17.19
CA PHE A 110 12.98 -7.95 17.06
C PHE A 110 13.17 -8.47 15.63
N ILE A 111 12.78 -7.69 14.63
CA ILE A 111 12.83 -8.12 13.22
C ILE A 111 14.27 -8.15 12.70
N ILE A 112 15.07 -7.10 12.97
CA ILE A 112 16.43 -6.99 12.39
C ILE A 112 17.34 -8.15 12.82
N PRO A 113 17.47 -8.49 14.12
CA PRO A 113 18.27 -9.63 14.52
C PRO A 113 17.77 -10.96 13.92
N GLN A 114 16.44 -11.18 13.92
CA GLN A 114 15.88 -12.41 13.35
C GLN A 114 16.09 -12.53 11.84
N LEU A 115 16.02 -11.41 11.10
CA LEU A 115 16.39 -11.39 9.68
C LEU A 115 17.84 -11.77 9.47
N TYR A 116 18.74 -11.17 10.26
CA TYR A 116 20.17 -11.46 10.18
C TYR A 116 20.45 -12.94 10.48
N ASP A 117 19.89 -13.47 11.56
CA ASP A 117 20.07 -14.87 11.94
C ASP A 117 19.46 -15.81 10.87
N SER A 118 18.29 -15.50 10.34
CA SER A 118 17.66 -16.25 9.26
C SER A 118 18.50 -16.30 8.00
N ILE A 119 19.03 -15.15 7.56
CA ILE A 119 19.89 -15.09 6.37
C ILE A 119 21.18 -15.87 6.61
N ARG A 120 21.77 -15.75 7.79
CA ARG A 120 22.97 -16.48 8.19
C ARG A 120 22.73 -18.00 8.21
N GLU A 121 21.66 -18.46 8.86
CA GLU A 121 21.31 -19.88 8.89
C GLU A 121 21.06 -20.43 7.49
N LEU A 122 20.29 -19.71 6.65
CA LEU A 122 20.07 -20.10 5.27
C LEU A 122 21.38 -20.22 4.50
N SER A 123 22.29 -19.27 4.64
CA SER A 123 23.59 -19.31 3.95
C SER A 123 24.46 -20.49 4.37
N LEU A 124 24.36 -20.89 5.64
CA LEU A 124 25.10 -22.07 6.17
C LEU A 124 24.43 -23.39 5.78
N MET A 125 23.10 -23.43 5.61
CA MET A 125 22.37 -24.66 5.24
C MET A 125 22.46 -24.99 3.73
N ILE A 126 22.68 -24.01 2.87
CA ILE A 126 22.75 -24.21 1.41
C ILE A 126 23.77 -25.28 1.01
N PRO A 127 25.04 -25.28 1.48
CA PRO A 127 26.00 -26.33 1.17
C PRO A 127 25.57 -27.72 1.63
N ASP A 128 24.93 -27.81 2.79
CA ASP A 128 24.47 -29.08 3.36
C ASP A 128 23.24 -29.64 2.61
N ILE A 129 22.33 -28.76 2.19
CA ILE A 129 21.21 -29.13 1.31
C ILE A 129 21.73 -29.69 -0.01
N TYR A 130 22.74 -29.03 -0.61
CA TYR A 130 23.38 -29.50 -1.84
C TYR A 130 24.00 -30.90 -1.65
N LYS A 131 24.79 -31.10 -0.57
CA LYS A 131 25.36 -32.41 -0.24
C LYS A 131 24.29 -33.48 -0.02
N SER A 132 23.20 -33.13 0.67
CA SER A 132 22.09 -34.05 0.93
C SER A 132 21.37 -34.46 -0.35
N ILE A 133 21.12 -33.49 -1.26
CA ILE A 133 20.53 -33.77 -2.57
C ILE A 133 21.45 -34.70 -3.37
N MET A 134 22.77 -34.42 -3.37
CA MET A 134 23.75 -35.27 -4.09
C MET A 134 23.81 -36.67 -3.48
N SER A 135 23.86 -36.83 -2.15
CA SER A 135 23.90 -38.15 -1.53
C SER A 135 22.61 -38.96 -1.75
N ILE A 136 21.44 -38.30 -1.76
CA ILE A 136 20.18 -38.95 -2.11
C ILE A 136 20.22 -39.42 -3.58
N PHE A 137 20.72 -38.56 -4.48
CA PHE A 137 20.81 -38.87 -5.88
C PHE A 137 21.81 -40.04 -6.17
N GLU A 138 22.98 -40.01 -5.52
CA GLU A 138 23.97 -41.11 -5.61
C GLU A 138 23.40 -42.41 -5.07
N HIS A 139 22.71 -42.38 -3.94
CA HIS A 139 22.08 -43.58 -3.35
C HIS A 139 20.99 -44.18 -4.24
N TYR A 140 20.18 -43.32 -4.90
CA TYR A 140 19.18 -43.79 -5.88
C TYR A 140 19.81 -44.30 -7.13
N ARG A 141 20.91 -43.74 -7.57
CA ARG A 141 21.68 -44.21 -8.78
C ARG A 141 22.29 -45.58 -8.54
N GLU A 142 22.79 -45.87 -7.33
CA GLU A 142 23.38 -47.15 -7.02
C GLU A 142 22.33 -48.27 -6.77
N ASN A 143 21.15 -47.93 -6.29
CA ASN A 143 20.17 -48.91 -5.84
C ASN A 143 18.93 -49.11 -6.76
N SER A 144 18.78 -48.35 -7.83
CA SER A 144 17.55 -48.35 -8.62
C SER A 144 17.85 -48.27 -10.14
N THR A 145 17.97 -49.44 -10.76
CA THR A 145 18.08 -49.52 -12.23
C THR A 145 16.77 -49.28 -12.98
N ASP A 146 15.59 -49.31 -12.28
CA ASP A 146 14.28 -49.37 -12.94
C ASP A 146 13.28 -48.27 -12.56
N MET A 147 13.58 -47.37 -11.59
CA MET A 147 12.56 -46.45 -11.07
C MET A 147 12.53 -45.09 -11.76
N PHE A 148 13.59 -44.67 -12.43
CA PHE A 148 13.58 -43.45 -13.25
C PHE A 148 14.11 -43.77 -14.68
N PRO A 149 13.34 -43.40 -15.72
CA PRO A 149 13.90 -43.45 -17.11
C PRO A 149 15.21 -42.67 -17.13
N GLY A 150 16.26 -43.24 -17.72
CA GLY A 150 17.60 -42.62 -17.78
C GLY A 150 17.63 -41.17 -18.25
N GLN A 151 16.64 -40.78 -19.04
CA GLN A 151 16.41 -39.38 -19.46
C GLN A 151 16.14 -38.41 -18.33
N ILE A 152 15.47 -38.85 -17.24
CA ILE A 152 15.18 -37.98 -16.09
C ILE A 152 16.41 -37.82 -15.21
N ALA A 153 17.17 -38.90 -15.02
CA ALA A 153 18.43 -38.87 -14.29
C ALA A 153 19.45 -37.95 -15.01
N ASP A 154 19.61 -38.09 -16.33
CA ASP A 154 20.46 -37.23 -17.15
C ASP A 154 19.99 -35.75 -17.14
N MET A 155 18.71 -35.51 -17.12
CA MET A 155 18.16 -34.15 -17.06
C MET A 155 18.42 -33.48 -15.71
N ILE A 156 18.39 -34.24 -14.61
CA ILE A 156 18.71 -33.74 -13.29
C ILE A 156 20.20 -33.47 -13.17
N GLU A 157 21.06 -34.41 -13.59
CA GLU A 157 22.50 -34.29 -13.48
C GLU A 157 23.09 -33.22 -14.41
N THR A 158 22.63 -33.14 -15.68
CA THR A 158 23.20 -32.23 -16.67
C THR A 158 22.58 -30.83 -16.69
N LYS A 159 21.33 -30.68 -16.28
CA LYS A 159 20.62 -29.38 -16.39
C LYS A 159 20.18 -28.81 -15.03
N THR A 160 19.63 -29.65 -14.14
CA THR A 160 18.97 -29.13 -12.92
C THR A 160 19.99 -28.88 -11.81
N LEU A 161 20.91 -29.81 -11.53
CA LEU A 161 21.93 -29.66 -10.50
C LEU A 161 22.93 -28.53 -10.80
N PRO A 162 23.53 -28.44 -12.01
CA PRO A 162 24.41 -27.31 -12.32
C PRO A 162 23.69 -25.96 -12.26
N LYS A 163 22.44 -25.92 -12.69
CA LYS A 163 21.64 -24.69 -12.63
C LYS A 163 21.27 -24.28 -11.19
N LEU A 164 21.00 -25.24 -10.30
CA LEU A 164 20.83 -25.00 -8.89
C LEU A 164 22.13 -24.52 -8.23
N PHE A 165 23.27 -25.10 -8.60
CA PHE A 165 24.58 -24.67 -8.12
C PHE A 165 24.94 -23.28 -8.62
N GLU A 166 24.68 -22.99 -9.89
CA GLU A 166 24.86 -21.67 -10.49
C GLU A 166 23.95 -20.62 -9.84
N LEU A 167 22.68 -20.94 -9.60
CA LEU A 167 21.76 -20.08 -8.85
C LEU A 167 22.25 -19.83 -7.42
N THR A 168 22.74 -20.85 -6.75
CA THR A 168 23.25 -20.73 -5.37
C THR A 168 24.52 -19.88 -5.34
N ASN A 169 25.46 -20.11 -6.29
CA ASN A 169 26.69 -19.35 -6.39
C ASN A 169 26.40 -17.89 -6.78
N ASN A 170 25.47 -17.68 -7.72
CA ASN A 170 24.98 -16.34 -8.10
C ASN A 170 24.30 -15.63 -6.93
N LEU A 171 23.52 -16.32 -6.10
CA LEU A 171 22.95 -15.75 -4.89
C LEU A 171 24.06 -15.34 -3.90
N LEU A 172 25.04 -16.19 -3.66
CA LEU A 172 26.14 -15.88 -2.73
C LEU A 172 27.05 -14.75 -3.24
N THR A 173 27.37 -14.71 -4.53
CA THR A 173 28.20 -13.67 -5.13
C THR A 173 27.47 -12.33 -5.29
N ASN A 174 26.16 -12.36 -5.48
CA ASN A 174 25.34 -11.16 -5.64
C ASN A 174 24.76 -10.63 -4.31
N ILE A 175 24.83 -11.40 -3.22
CA ILE A 175 24.36 -10.94 -1.90
C ILE A 175 25.08 -9.66 -1.45
N VAL A 176 26.39 -9.55 -1.66
CA VAL A 176 27.16 -8.35 -1.25
C VAL A 176 26.76 -7.10 -2.03
N PRO A 177 26.73 -7.12 -3.38
CA PRO A 177 26.19 -6.00 -4.16
C PRO A 177 24.72 -5.70 -3.83
N MET A 178 23.89 -6.73 -3.69
CA MET A 178 22.46 -6.59 -3.35
C MET A 178 22.26 -5.96 -1.97
N LEU A 179 23.05 -6.35 -0.97
CA LEU A 179 23.04 -5.74 0.37
C LEU A 179 23.52 -4.28 0.32
N TYR A 180 24.51 -3.96 -0.51
CA TYR A 180 24.98 -2.59 -0.71
C TYR A 180 23.89 -1.72 -1.34
N GLU A 181 23.28 -2.18 -2.44
CA GLU A 181 22.16 -1.49 -3.11
C GLU A 181 20.94 -1.37 -2.21
N ALA A 182 20.62 -2.43 -1.48
CA ALA A 182 19.55 -2.41 -0.48
C ALA A 182 19.84 -1.42 0.64
N SER A 183 21.08 -1.33 1.11
CA SER A 183 21.49 -0.37 2.16
C SER A 183 21.39 1.07 1.67
N MET A 184 21.80 1.37 0.44
CA MET A 184 21.67 2.70 -0.16
C MET A 184 20.20 3.06 -0.43
N SER A 185 19.39 2.11 -0.92
CA SER A 185 17.96 2.28 -1.09
C SER A 185 17.24 2.45 0.24
N PHE A 186 17.66 1.72 1.27
CA PHE A 186 17.16 1.86 2.63
C PHE A 186 17.49 3.24 3.22
N ALA A 187 18.72 3.74 3.03
CA ALA A 187 19.10 5.07 3.50
C ALA A 187 18.27 6.18 2.84
N LYS A 188 18.03 6.10 1.52
CA LYS A 188 17.12 7.02 0.81
C LYS A 188 15.69 6.87 1.29
N GLY A 189 15.21 5.63 1.46
CA GLY A 189 13.89 5.33 2.00
C GLY A 189 13.71 5.88 3.42
N LEU A 190 14.72 5.76 4.27
CA LEU A 190 14.72 6.28 5.64
C LEU A 190 14.64 7.81 5.66
N PHE A 191 15.37 8.50 4.78
CA PHE A 191 15.29 9.95 4.64
C PHE A 191 13.90 10.40 4.19
N ASN A 192 13.32 9.74 3.18
CA ASN A 192 11.96 10.02 2.74
C ASN A 192 10.93 9.73 3.83
N LEU A 193 11.11 8.66 4.60
CA LEU A 193 10.27 8.33 5.75
C LEU A 193 10.37 9.39 6.85
N PHE A 194 11.57 9.91 7.11
CA PHE A 194 11.80 10.98 8.07
C PHE A 194 11.08 12.28 7.66
N ILE A 195 11.19 12.67 6.38
CA ILE A 195 10.43 13.81 5.84
C ILE A 195 8.93 13.54 5.97
N ALA A 196 8.46 12.37 5.55
CA ALA A 196 7.06 11.98 5.66
C ALA A 196 6.54 12.03 7.10
N PHE A 197 7.38 11.62 8.07
CA PHE A 197 7.06 11.69 9.48
C PHE A 197 6.86 13.14 9.96
N ILE A 198 7.79 14.03 9.61
CA ILE A 198 7.68 15.46 9.93
C ILE A 198 6.42 16.05 9.29
N VAL A 199 6.21 15.80 8.00
CA VAL A 199 5.02 16.27 7.27
C VAL A 199 3.75 15.76 7.93
N SER A 200 3.72 14.50 8.37
CA SER A 200 2.55 13.91 9.02
C SER A 200 2.20 14.61 10.35
N ILE A 201 3.21 15.02 11.12
CA ILE A 201 3.01 15.79 12.35
C ILE A 201 2.36 17.14 12.01
N TYR A 202 2.91 17.89 11.04
CA TYR A 202 2.36 19.18 10.63
C TYR A 202 0.92 19.02 10.09
N MET A 203 0.66 18.05 9.23
CA MET A 203 -0.69 17.79 8.71
C MET A 203 -1.68 17.42 9.81
N THR A 204 -1.23 16.69 10.85
CA THR A 204 -2.07 16.35 11.99
C THR A 204 -2.36 17.57 12.88
N ILE A 205 -1.37 18.46 13.08
CA ILE A 205 -1.55 19.72 13.82
C ILE A 205 -2.51 20.62 13.05
N ASP A 206 -2.27 20.85 11.78
CA ASP A 206 -2.99 21.81 10.94
C ASP A 206 -4.25 21.23 10.28
N LYS A 207 -4.68 20.05 10.67
CA LYS A 207 -5.83 19.34 10.09
C LYS A 207 -7.06 20.24 9.94
N PHE A 208 -7.40 21.04 10.95
CA PHE A 208 -8.59 21.90 10.89
C PHE A 208 -8.38 23.10 9.99
N ILE A 209 -7.17 23.66 9.95
CA ILE A 209 -6.81 24.77 9.06
C ILE A 209 -6.92 24.30 7.61
N LEU A 210 -6.31 23.16 7.29
CA LEU A 210 -6.35 22.57 5.95
C LEU A 210 -7.79 22.22 5.52
N LYS A 211 -8.57 21.61 6.40
CA LYS A 211 -9.98 21.30 6.13
C LYS A 211 -10.82 22.56 5.86
N ASN A 212 -10.62 23.60 6.67
CA ASN A 212 -11.34 24.87 6.47
C ASN A 212 -10.87 25.61 5.21
N ALA A 213 -9.59 25.58 4.89
CA ALA A 213 -9.07 26.15 3.65
C ALA A 213 -9.67 25.46 2.42
N GLY A 214 -9.72 24.12 2.42
CA GLY A 214 -10.37 23.36 1.35
C GLY A 214 -11.86 23.66 1.24
N LYS A 215 -12.59 23.77 2.36
CA LYS A 215 -13.99 24.16 2.36
C LYS A 215 -14.20 25.58 1.78
N ARG A 216 -13.38 26.55 2.19
CA ARG A 216 -13.45 27.93 1.68
C ARG A 216 -13.16 27.97 0.18
N LEU A 217 -12.22 27.19 -0.31
CA LEU A 217 -11.86 27.10 -1.72
C LEU A 217 -13.04 26.57 -2.56
N VAL A 218 -13.71 25.50 -2.10
CA VAL A 218 -14.91 24.97 -2.76
C VAL A 218 -16.04 26.00 -2.80
N LEU A 219 -16.28 26.70 -1.67
CA LEU A 219 -17.31 27.74 -1.60
C LEU A 219 -16.98 28.98 -2.47
N ALA A 220 -15.68 29.26 -2.70
CA ALA A 220 -15.26 30.40 -3.52
C ALA A 220 -15.36 30.10 -5.04
N ILE A 221 -15.13 28.84 -5.45
CA ILE A 221 -15.12 28.47 -6.87
C ILE A 221 -16.52 28.17 -7.40
N PHE A 222 -17.38 27.56 -6.59
CA PHE A 222 -18.67 27.03 -7.03
C PHE A 222 -19.85 27.80 -6.41
N ASN A 223 -20.99 27.77 -7.10
CA ASN A 223 -22.25 28.32 -6.57
C ASN A 223 -22.69 27.59 -5.30
N GLU A 224 -23.41 28.24 -4.42
CA GLU A 224 -23.78 27.76 -3.10
C GLU A 224 -24.38 26.34 -3.11
N ASN A 225 -25.42 26.09 -3.90
CA ASN A 225 -26.09 24.80 -4.00
C ASN A 225 -25.18 23.69 -4.51
N PHE A 226 -24.25 23.98 -5.41
CA PHE A 226 -23.28 23.02 -5.92
C PHE A 226 -22.18 22.76 -4.90
N SER A 227 -21.72 23.80 -4.19
CA SER A 227 -20.71 23.69 -3.13
C SER A 227 -21.16 22.75 -2.02
N TYR A 228 -22.41 22.87 -1.55
CA TYR A 228 -22.93 21.95 -0.52
C TYR A 228 -22.98 20.50 -1.01
N ARG A 229 -23.35 20.25 -2.28
CA ARG A 229 -23.30 18.91 -2.86
C ARG A 229 -21.87 18.36 -2.91
N VAL A 230 -20.92 19.16 -3.40
CA VAL A 230 -19.50 18.78 -3.45
C VAL A 230 -18.97 18.46 -2.07
N LEU A 231 -19.23 19.30 -1.06
CA LEU A 231 -18.77 19.08 0.31
C LEU A 231 -19.38 17.82 0.94
N ARG A 232 -20.65 17.53 0.64
CA ARG A 232 -21.30 16.28 1.08
C ARG A 232 -20.64 15.06 0.41
N THR A 233 -20.48 15.09 -0.90
CA THR A 233 -19.82 14.02 -1.65
C THR A 233 -18.38 13.80 -1.16
N LEU A 234 -17.60 14.86 -0.91
CA LEU A 234 -16.25 14.74 -0.34
C LEU A 234 -16.26 14.11 1.07
N LYS A 235 -17.28 14.39 1.87
CA LYS A 235 -17.43 13.74 3.17
C LYS A 235 -17.72 12.25 3.02
N ASP A 236 -18.56 11.87 2.07
CA ASP A 236 -18.89 10.47 1.82
C ASP A 236 -17.68 9.71 1.27
N CYS A 237 -16.94 10.31 0.32
CA CYS A 237 -15.65 9.79 -0.15
C CYS A 237 -14.64 9.61 0.99
N HIS A 238 -14.55 10.59 1.90
CA HIS A 238 -13.70 10.48 3.08
C HIS A 238 -14.12 9.31 3.98
N ASN A 239 -15.42 9.10 4.19
CA ASN A 239 -15.92 8.01 5.02
C ASN A 239 -15.58 6.64 4.42
N ILE A 240 -15.75 6.46 3.10
CA ILE A 240 -15.36 5.23 2.39
C ILE A 240 -13.86 4.97 2.55
N PHE A 241 -13.04 5.97 2.26
CA PHE A 241 -11.58 5.86 2.31
C PHE A 241 -11.08 5.59 3.73
N SER A 242 -11.60 6.35 4.71
CA SER A 242 -11.25 6.21 6.12
C SER A 242 -11.69 4.88 6.70
N GLY A 243 -12.92 4.47 6.41
CA GLY A 243 -13.47 3.19 6.86
C GLY A 243 -12.62 2.02 6.41
N PHE A 244 -12.22 2.01 5.13
CA PHE A 244 -11.37 0.96 4.59
C PHE A 244 -9.97 0.96 5.24
N ILE A 245 -9.27 2.11 5.24
CA ILE A 245 -7.90 2.18 5.78
C ILE A 245 -7.86 1.79 7.26
N ILE A 246 -8.76 2.35 8.07
CA ILE A 246 -8.80 2.08 9.50
C ILE A 246 -9.22 0.63 9.74
N GLY A 247 -10.28 0.18 9.08
CA GLY A 247 -10.77 -1.19 9.21
C GLY A 247 -9.69 -2.21 8.85
N LYS A 248 -9.05 -2.05 7.69
CA LYS A 248 -8.01 -3.00 7.24
C LYS A 248 -6.73 -2.91 8.08
N SER A 249 -6.38 -1.74 8.63
CA SER A 249 -5.26 -1.61 9.56
C SER A 249 -5.52 -2.34 10.88
N ILE A 250 -6.73 -2.23 11.43
CA ILE A 250 -7.12 -2.94 12.65
C ILE A 250 -7.17 -4.45 12.40
N ASP A 251 -7.78 -4.87 11.31
CA ASP A 251 -7.85 -6.26 10.87
C ASP A 251 -6.45 -6.88 10.75
N SER A 252 -5.55 -6.23 10.03
CA SER A 252 -4.17 -6.67 9.84
C SER A 252 -3.37 -6.75 11.16
N LEU A 253 -3.60 -5.81 12.07
CA LEU A 253 -2.98 -5.85 13.39
C LEU A 253 -3.47 -7.07 14.19
N ILE A 254 -4.77 -7.35 14.16
CA ILE A 254 -5.36 -8.51 14.86
C ILE A 254 -4.82 -9.81 14.26
N ILE A 255 -4.80 -9.93 12.94
CA ILE A 255 -4.28 -11.12 12.24
C ILE A 255 -2.79 -11.33 12.55
N GLY A 256 -1.98 -10.27 12.54
CA GLY A 256 -0.57 -10.34 12.92
C GLY A 256 -0.36 -10.81 14.37
N LEU A 257 -1.16 -10.30 15.31
CA LEU A 257 -1.13 -10.73 16.71
C LEU A 257 -1.60 -12.19 16.87
N LEU A 258 -2.65 -12.61 16.19
CA LEU A 258 -3.12 -13.99 16.21
C LEU A 258 -2.10 -14.95 15.60
N ALA A 259 -1.45 -14.57 14.51
CA ALA A 259 -0.35 -15.31 13.91
C ALA A 259 0.81 -15.47 14.90
N PHE A 260 1.20 -14.38 15.58
CA PHE A 260 2.24 -14.42 16.61
C PHE A 260 1.90 -15.38 17.74
N VAL A 261 0.69 -15.31 18.28
CA VAL A 261 0.24 -16.19 19.37
C VAL A 261 0.19 -17.66 18.90
N ALA A 262 -0.40 -17.92 17.74
CA ALA A 262 -0.53 -19.26 17.20
C ALA A 262 0.85 -19.90 16.93
N MET A 263 1.77 -19.17 16.28
CA MET A 263 3.13 -19.64 16.03
C MET A 263 3.90 -19.90 17.33
N THR A 264 3.70 -19.06 18.36
CA THR A 264 4.32 -19.24 19.68
C THR A 264 3.81 -20.53 20.35
N ILE A 265 2.50 -20.79 20.33
CA ILE A 265 1.88 -21.99 20.88
C ILE A 265 2.38 -23.24 20.15
N LEU A 266 2.46 -23.17 18.82
CA LEU A 266 2.94 -24.27 17.96
C LEU A 266 4.48 -24.42 17.98
N LYS A 267 5.19 -23.57 18.73
CA LYS A 267 6.67 -23.56 18.85
C LYS A 267 7.37 -23.52 17.49
N LEU A 268 6.81 -22.74 16.55
CA LEU A 268 7.40 -22.53 15.25
C LEU A 268 8.57 -21.52 15.36
N PRO A 269 9.68 -21.72 14.65
CA PRO A 269 10.79 -20.75 14.65
C PRO A 269 10.39 -19.49 13.88
N TYR A 270 11.19 -18.42 14.07
CA TYR A 270 11.01 -17.11 13.40
C TYR A 270 9.62 -16.47 13.61
N THR A 271 8.99 -16.76 14.73
CA THR A 271 7.61 -16.35 15.05
C THR A 271 7.37 -14.87 14.88
N VAL A 272 8.25 -13.99 15.41
CA VAL A 272 8.07 -12.53 15.31
C VAL A 272 8.19 -12.08 13.87
N LEU A 273 9.22 -12.55 13.16
CA LEU A 273 9.46 -12.18 11.76
C LEU A 273 8.27 -12.53 10.88
N ILE A 274 7.84 -13.80 10.93
CA ILE A 274 6.78 -14.31 10.05
C ILE A 274 5.43 -13.67 10.41
N SER A 275 5.11 -13.52 11.70
CA SER A 275 3.85 -12.90 12.13
C SER A 275 3.75 -11.42 11.74
N VAL A 276 4.86 -10.68 11.79
CA VAL A 276 4.88 -9.29 11.32
C VAL A 276 4.72 -9.23 9.79
N ILE A 277 5.39 -10.12 9.06
CA ILE A 277 5.20 -10.21 7.60
C ILE A 277 3.73 -10.50 7.28
N ILE A 278 3.11 -11.50 7.92
CA ILE A 278 1.69 -11.82 7.72
C ILE A 278 0.81 -10.60 8.06
N GLY A 279 1.03 -9.96 9.20
CA GLY A 279 0.26 -8.80 9.62
C GLY A 279 0.35 -7.64 8.64
N VAL A 280 1.56 -7.29 8.21
CA VAL A 280 1.76 -6.17 7.25
C VAL A 280 1.17 -6.50 5.88
N THR A 281 1.44 -7.70 5.36
CA THR A 281 0.93 -8.08 4.04
C THR A 281 -0.58 -8.24 4.04
N ASN A 282 -1.21 -8.64 5.16
CA ASN A 282 -2.67 -8.74 5.31
C ASN A 282 -3.40 -7.41 5.06
N MET A 283 -2.70 -6.27 5.06
CA MET A 283 -3.28 -4.99 4.63
C MET A 283 -3.76 -5.03 3.17
N ILE A 284 -3.19 -5.89 2.32
CA ILE A 284 -3.59 -6.08 0.93
C ILE A 284 -4.70 -7.15 0.87
N PRO A 285 -5.94 -6.80 0.50
CA PRO A 285 -7.03 -7.78 0.44
C PRO A 285 -6.72 -8.94 -0.52
N TYR A 286 -7.13 -10.15 -0.19
CA TYR A 286 -6.95 -11.39 -0.94
C TYR A 286 -5.50 -11.84 -1.16
N PHE A 287 -4.62 -10.95 -1.61
CA PHE A 287 -3.22 -11.29 -1.93
C PHE A 287 -2.30 -11.21 -0.72
N GLY A 288 -2.64 -10.37 0.27
CA GLY A 288 -1.81 -10.18 1.47
C GLY A 288 -1.48 -11.48 2.19
N PRO A 289 -2.46 -12.33 2.50
CA PRO A 289 -2.22 -13.61 3.14
C PRO A 289 -1.26 -14.52 2.37
N ILE A 290 -1.39 -14.57 1.05
CA ILE A 290 -0.53 -15.38 0.19
C ILE A 290 0.89 -14.81 0.16
N ILE A 291 1.02 -13.49 -0.04
CA ILE A 291 2.31 -12.79 -0.06
C ILE A 291 3.04 -12.96 1.27
N GLY A 292 2.32 -13.01 2.41
CA GLY A 292 2.91 -13.23 3.72
C GLY A 292 3.22 -14.69 4.03
N ALA A 293 2.37 -15.61 3.58
CA ALA A 293 2.53 -17.04 3.86
C ALA A 293 3.65 -17.69 3.04
N VAL A 294 3.84 -17.30 1.78
CA VAL A 294 4.84 -17.91 0.89
C VAL A 294 6.27 -17.80 1.45
N PRO A 295 6.78 -16.61 1.83
CA PRO A 295 8.11 -16.50 2.44
C PRO A 295 8.22 -17.26 3.75
N GLY A 296 7.17 -17.19 4.61
CA GLY A 296 7.12 -17.93 5.88
C GLY A 296 7.18 -19.44 5.69
N ALA A 297 6.38 -19.98 4.77
CA ALA A 297 6.40 -21.40 4.42
C ALA A 297 7.76 -21.83 3.86
N PHE A 298 8.38 -21.02 3.00
CA PHE A 298 9.70 -21.29 2.45
C PHE A 298 10.78 -21.36 3.54
N ILE A 299 10.82 -20.37 4.44
CA ILE A 299 11.76 -20.36 5.57
C ILE A 299 11.55 -21.61 6.45
N LEU A 300 10.31 -21.93 6.80
CA LEU A 300 10.00 -23.07 7.65
C LEU A 300 10.24 -24.42 6.96
N PHE A 301 10.06 -24.50 5.64
CA PHE A 301 10.36 -25.70 4.86
C PHE A 301 11.84 -26.08 4.92
N ILE A 302 12.72 -25.08 4.85
CA ILE A 302 14.18 -25.27 4.97
C ILE A 302 14.53 -25.83 6.36
N VAL A 303 13.88 -25.33 7.43
CA VAL A 303 14.13 -25.80 8.78
C VAL A 303 13.56 -27.21 9.01
N SER A 304 12.32 -27.45 8.59
CA SER A 304 11.64 -28.75 8.71
C SER A 304 10.37 -28.78 7.86
N PRO A 305 10.23 -29.77 6.94
CA PRO A 305 8.98 -29.94 6.18
C PRO A 305 7.74 -30.08 7.05
N THR A 306 7.86 -30.75 8.21
CA THR A 306 6.76 -30.90 9.17
C THR A 306 6.33 -29.54 9.74
N LYS A 307 7.27 -28.68 10.11
CA LYS A 307 6.96 -27.32 10.61
C LYS A 307 6.32 -26.46 9.53
N CYS A 308 6.75 -26.60 8.28
CA CYS A 308 6.11 -25.94 7.14
C CYS A 308 4.66 -26.39 6.98
N LEU A 309 4.37 -27.70 7.05
CA LEU A 309 3.01 -28.21 6.95
C LEU A 309 2.11 -27.68 8.08
N ILE A 310 2.59 -27.71 9.33
CA ILE A 310 1.87 -27.15 10.49
C ILE A 310 1.56 -25.66 10.26
N PHE A 311 2.53 -24.90 9.75
CA PHE A 311 2.37 -23.48 9.45
C PHE A 311 1.32 -23.22 8.36
N ILE A 312 1.34 -23.99 7.27
CA ILE A 312 0.35 -23.85 6.18
C ILE A 312 -1.06 -24.10 6.72
N ILE A 313 -1.25 -25.17 7.54
CA ILE A 313 -2.54 -25.45 8.17
C ILE A 313 -2.97 -24.31 9.10
N MET A 314 -2.04 -23.81 9.91
CA MET A 314 -2.29 -22.66 10.80
C MET A 314 -2.73 -21.43 10.02
N VAL A 315 -2.00 -21.06 8.95
CA VAL A 315 -2.35 -19.91 8.09
C VAL A 315 -3.71 -20.12 7.46
N PHE A 316 -4.03 -21.32 6.97
CA PHE A 316 -5.34 -21.62 6.40
C PHE A 316 -6.47 -21.40 7.41
N VAL A 317 -6.33 -21.91 8.65
CA VAL A 317 -7.31 -21.69 9.74
C VAL A 317 -7.44 -20.19 10.04
N LEU A 318 -6.31 -19.48 10.11
CA LEU A 318 -6.29 -18.04 10.36
C LEU A 318 -7.04 -17.26 9.26
N GLN A 319 -6.88 -17.68 8.00
CA GLN A 319 -7.57 -17.06 6.87
C GLN A 319 -9.08 -17.34 6.86
N GLN A 320 -9.50 -18.54 7.28
CA GLN A 320 -10.92 -18.82 7.46
C GLN A 320 -11.52 -17.96 8.56
N PHE A 321 -10.80 -17.77 9.66
CA PHE A 321 -11.22 -16.88 10.74
C PHE A 321 -11.30 -15.41 10.28
N ASP A 322 -10.33 -14.94 9.50
CA ASP A 322 -10.35 -13.60 8.91
C ASP A 322 -11.57 -13.42 7.99
N GLY A 323 -11.74 -14.30 7.02
CA GLY A 323 -12.79 -14.21 6.00
C GLY A 323 -14.21 -14.35 6.56
N LEU A 324 -14.43 -15.22 7.55
CA LEU A 324 -15.76 -15.53 8.06
C LEU A 324 -16.17 -14.65 9.26
N ILE A 325 -15.22 -14.19 10.06
CA ILE A 325 -15.50 -13.50 11.33
C ILE A 325 -14.95 -12.07 11.36
N LEU A 326 -13.66 -11.88 11.14
CA LEU A 326 -13.04 -10.56 11.28
C LEU A 326 -13.43 -9.62 10.16
N GLY A 327 -13.31 -10.07 8.91
CA GLY A 327 -13.63 -9.25 7.74
C GLY A 327 -15.05 -8.66 7.82
N PRO A 328 -16.12 -9.47 7.98
CA PRO A 328 -17.47 -8.97 8.13
C PRO A 328 -17.67 -8.05 9.34
N LYS A 329 -17.02 -8.32 10.47
CA LYS A 329 -17.15 -7.50 11.69
C LYS A 329 -16.42 -6.17 11.61
N ILE A 330 -15.25 -6.11 10.99
CA ILE A 330 -14.38 -4.93 10.99
C ILE A 330 -14.65 -4.06 9.76
N LEU A 331 -14.71 -4.65 8.58
CA LEU A 331 -14.96 -3.95 7.33
C LEU A 331 -16.45 -3.75 7.09
N GLY A 332 -17.32 -4.66 7.62
CA GLY A 332 -18.75 -4.60 7.45
C GLY A 332 -19.17 -4.60 5.98
N GLU A 333 -20.38 -4.14 5.71
CA GLU A 333 -20.85 -3.83 4.36
C GLU A 333 -20.28 -2.49 3.83
N SER A 334 -19.31 -1.92 4.57
CA SER A 334 -18.87 -0.52 4.39
C SER A 334 -18.18 -0.23 3.07
N THR A 335 -17.80 -1.23 2.30
CA THR A 335 -17.20 -0.96 0.99
C THR A 335 -18.18 -1.08 -0.17
N GLY A 336 -19.25 -1.88 -0.06
CA GLY A 336 -20.22 -2.11 -1.14
C GLY A 336 -19.58 -2.48 -2.49
N VAL A 337 -18.29 -2.82 -2.47
CA VAL A 337 -17.47 -3.04 -3.66
C VAL A 337 -17.54 -4.51 -4.05
N ARG A 338 -17.90 -4.78 -5.29
CA ARG A 338 -17.92 -6.16 -5.82
C ARG A 338 -16.50 -6.76 -5.85
N PRO A 339 -16.34 -8.07 -5.56
CA PRO A 339 -15.01 -8.74 -5.55
C PRO A 339 -14.20 -8.51 -6.83
N LEU A 340 -14.82 -8.48 -7.98
CA LEU A 340 -14.19 -8.20 -9.27
C LEU A 340 -13.49 -6.83 -9.27
N LEU A 341 -14.14 -5.80 -8.71
CA LEU A 341 -13.55 -4.46 -8.66
C LEU A 341 -12.39 -4.39 -7.66
N ILE A 342 -12.43 -5.18 -6.59
CA ILE A 342 -11.32 -5.28 -5.64
C ILE A 342 -10.10 -5.91 -6.35
N LEU A 343 -10.28 -7.02 -7.07
CA LEU A 343 -9.21 -7.66 -7.84
C LEU A 343 -8.63 -6.70 -8.89
N PHE A 344 -9.48 -6.01 -9.64
CA PHE A 344 -9.07 -4.99 -10.60
C PHE A 344 -8.25 -3.88 -9.92
N SER A 345 -8.73 -3.38 -8.79
CA SER A 345 -8.08 -2.30 -8.02
C SER A 345 -6.68 -2.69 -7.56
N ILE A 346 -6.53 -3.92 -7.05
CA ILE A 346 -5.25 -4.44 -6.58
C ILE A 346 -4.29 -4.64 -7.75
N THR A 347 -4.77 -5.20 -8.87
CA THR A 347 -3.94 -5.45 -10.05
C THR A 347 -3.43 -4.14 -10.65
N VAL A 348 -4.32 -3.19 -10.90
CA VAL A 348 -3.95 -1.88 -11.47
C VAL A 348 -3.10 -1.09 -10.47
N GLY A 349 -3.54 -1.00 -9.21
CA GLY A 349 -2.79 -0.30 -8.17
C GLY A 349 -1.39 -0.89 -7.99
N GLY A 350 -1.29 -2.21 -7.97
CA GLY A 350 -0.02 -2.92 -7.84
C GLY A 350 0.93 -2.68 -9.00
N ALA A 351 0.43 -2.68 -10.23
CA ALA A 351 1.23 -2.45 -11.43
C ALA A 351 1.87 -1.05 -11.46
N TYR A 352 1.15 -0.01 -11.00
CA TYR A 352 1.63 1.36 -11.07
C TYR A 352 2.33 1.87 -9.81
N PHE A 353 1.90 1.41 -8.62
CA PHE A 353 2.35 1.95 -7.33
C PHE A 353 2.85 0.87 -6.37
N GLY A 354 3.04 -0.37 -6.84
CA GLY A 354 3.53 -1.48 -6.02
C GLY A 354 2.62 -1.82 -4.83
N PRO A 355 3.17 -2.28 -3.69
CA PRO A 355 2.39 -2.72 -2.52
C PRO A 355 1.47 -1.63 -1.96
N LEU A 356 1.91 -0.36 -1.98
CA LEU A 356 1.08 0.79 -1.59
C LEU A 356 -0.13 0.97 -2.51
N GLY A 357 0.07 0.77 -3.81
CA GLY A 357 -1.02 0.82 -4.79
C GLY A 357 -2.00 -0.33 -4.64
N MET A 358 -1.54 -1.52 -4.29
CA MET A 358 -2.43 -2.66 -3.96
C MET A 358 -3.34 -2.33 -2.78
N PHE A 359 -2.80 -1.70 -1.73
CA PHE A 359 -3.56 -1.32 -0.55
C PHE A 359 -4.52 -0.16 -0.82
N LEU A 360 -4.02 0.95 -1.39
CA LEU A 360 -4.80 2.18 -1.60
C LEU A 360 -5.71 2.13 -2.83
N GLY A 361 -5.45 1.23 -3.76
CA GLY A 361 -6.26 1.05 -4.97
C GLY A 361 -7.71 0.70 -4.64
N VAL A 362 -7.93 -0.15 -3.64
CA VAL A 362 -9.29 -0.58 -3.27
C VAL A 362 -10.16 0.59 -2.82
N PRO A 363 -9.80 1.40 -1.81
CA PRO A 363 -10.62 2.53 -1.42
C PRO A 363 -10.67 3.63 -2.50
N PHE A 364 -9.65 3.75 -3.34
CA PHE A 364 -9.66 4.66 -4.48
C PHE A 364 -10.76 4.27 -5.49
N PHE A 365 -10.76 3.02 -5.97
CA PHE A 365 -11.77 2.55 -6.92
C PHE A 365 -13.16 2.44 -6.30
N ALA A 366 -13.28 2.13 -5.01
CA ALA A 366 -14.54 2.22 -4.27
C ALA A 366 -15.13 3.65 -4.31
N THR A 367 -14.27 4.63 -4.11
CA THR A 367 -14.66 6.05 -4.20
C THR A 367 -15.05 6.44 -5.62
N VAL A 368 -14.31 5.98 -6.63
CA VAL A 368 -14.66 6.20 -8.05
C VAL A 368 -16.00 5.57 -8.39
N GLN A 369 -16.24 4.31 -7.97
CA GLN A 369 -17.53 3.63 -8.15
C GLN A 369 -18.69 4.43 -7.51
N PHE A 370 -18.50 4.90 -6.28
CA PHE A 370 -19.48 5.73 -5.57
C PHE A 370 -19.77 7.04 -6.31
N LEU A 371 -18.75 7.71 -6.83
CA LEU A 371 -18.91 8.95 -7.60
C LEU A 371 -19.67 8.73 -8.91
N ILE A 372 -19.32 7.65 -9.63
CA ILE A 372 -20.01 7.27 -10.88
C ILE A 372 -21.47 6.92 -10.58
N GLY A 373 -21.74 6.12 -9.54
CA GLY A 373 -23.09 5.76 -9.13
C GLY A 373 -23.94 6.99 -8.83
N ASN A 374 -23.46 7.89 -7.98
CA ASN A 374 -24.16 9.14 -7.66
C ASN A 374 -24.39 10.03 -8.90
N TRP A 375 -23.46 10.05 -9.84
CA TRP A 375 -23.63 10.80 -11.08
C TRP A 375 -24.68 10.20 -11.99
N VAL A 376 -24.69 8.86 -12.12
CA VAL A 376 -25.70 8.11 -12.89
C VAL A 376 -27.09 8.33 -12.29
N ASP A 377 -27.25 8.14 -10.97
CA ASP A 377 -28.51 8.32 -10.26
C ASP A 377 -29.07 9.75 -10.44
N TYR A 378 -28.19 10.75 -10.33
CA TYR A 378 -28.57 12.15 -10.58
C TYR A 378 -29.03 12.36 -12.02
N ARG A 379 -28.38 11.73 -13.00
CA ARG A 379 -28.76 11.83 -14.43
C ARG A 379 -30.09 11.14 -14.71
N LEU A 380 -30.33 9.96 -14.13
CA LEU A 380 -31.59 9.23 -14.26
C LEU A 380 -32.75 9.99 -13.61
N TYR A 381 -32.52 10.52 -12.42
CA TYR A 381 -33.51 11.39 -11.76
C TYR A 381 -33.89 12.61 -12.63
N LYS A 382 -32.92 13.28 -13.22
CA LYS A 382 -33.17 14.42 -14.11
C LYS A 382 -33.94 14.05 -15.39
N LYS A 383 -33.82 12.81 -15.83
CA LYS A 383 -34.53 12.27 -17.01
C LYS A 383 -35.90 11.64 -16.65
N ASN A 384 -36.30 11.63 -15.38
CA ASN A 384 -37.49 10.94 -14.87
C ASN A 384 -37.53 9.44 -15.22
N ILE A 385 -36.39 8.80 -15.39
CA ILE A 385 -36.30 7.38 -15.68
C ILE A 385 -36.23 6.63 -14.35
N LYS A 386 -37.22 5.79 -14.06
CA LYS A 386 -37.17 4.82 -12.97
C LYS A 386 -36.67 3.50 -13.54
N LEU A 387 -35.50 3.03 -13.09
CA LEU A 387 -35.08 1.67 -13.37
C LEU A 387 -35.90 0.73 -12.47
N GLU A 388 -36.57 -0.26 -13.04
CA GLU A 388 -37.10 -1.39 -12.28
C GLU A 388 -35.90 -2.06 -11.60
N LYS A 389 -36.01 -2.28 -10.29
CA LYS A 389 -35.01 -3.06 -9.56
C LYS A 389 -35.10 -4.49 -10.10
N GLU A 390 -34.18 -4.90 -10.94
CA GLU A 390 -33.99 -6.32 -11.20
C GLU A 390 -33.69 -6.99 -9.85
N ALA A 391 -34.49 -8.01 -9.53
CA ALA A 391 -34.50 -8.77 -8.28
C ALA A 391 -33.22 -9.57 -8.03
#